data_103938afe5247fcc225aa7fda84c573a
#
_entry.id   103938afe5247fcc225aa7fda84c573a
#
_cell.length_a   1.000
_cell.length_b   1.000
_cell.length_c   1.000
_cell.angle_alpha   90.00
_cell.angle_beta   90.00
_cell.angle_gamma   90.00
#
_symmetry.space_group_name_H-M   'P 1'
#
loop_
_entity.id
_entity.type
_entity.pdbx_description
1 polymer ?
#
loop_
_entity_poly.entity_id
_entity_poly.type
_entity_poly.pdbx_seq_one_letter_code
_entity_poly.pdbx_strand_id
1 'polypeptide(L)'
;MSSAFHLSIGSHVAAIAVGAITAVAGLTYSAKSQSLADYISAICAKSFGSAPAAEAPYLAENVSAMTKMMIDMGIRPSGDVDTDFVAMMVPHHQGAIEMAQAELRYGHNETLRRMAQEIIVTQLQEITAMRLSLDQPLPPSISSPDQIPPRQ
;
A
#
# COMPACT_ATOMS: atom_id res chain seq x y z
N MET A 1 -36.19 51.34 -38.21
CA MET A 1 -35.37 50.14 -38.53
C MET A 1 -34.21 50.14 -37.54
N SER A 2 -34.35 49.40 -36.48
CA SER A 2 -33.35 49.34 -35.43
C SER A 2 -33.05 47.84 -35.16
N SER A 3 -31.88 47.37 -35.58
CA SER A 3 -31.44 46.00 -35.35
C SER A 3 -30.74 45.89 -33.99
N ALA A 4 -31.30 45.09 -33.10
CA ALA A 4 -30.71 44.76 -31.83
C ALA A 4 -29.72 43.58 -32.01
N PHE A 5 -28.45 43.84 -31.78
CA PHE A 5 -27.42 42.81 -31.63
C PHE A 5 -27.43 42.31 -30.17
N HIS A 6 -27.94 41.11 -29.93
CA HIS A 6 -27.73 40.42 -28.66
C HIS A 6 -26.50 39.54 -28.76
N LEU A 7 -25.43 39.99 -28.12
CA LEU A 7 -24.23 39.20 -27.93
C LEU A 7 -24.48 38.14 -26.83
N SER A 8 -24.43 36.88 -27.20
CA SER A 8 -24.47 35.75 -26.26
C SER A 8 -23.08 35.53 -25.67
N ILE A 9 -22.83 36.17 -24.51
CA ILE A 9 -21.54 36.02 -23.76
C ILE A 9 -21.66 34.97 -22.61
N GLY A 10 -22.86 34.41 -22.38
CA GLY A 10 -23.14 33.59 -21.20
C GLY A 10 -22.61 32.15 -21.21
N SER A 11 -22.30 31.59 -22.38
CA SER A 11 -22.07 30.15 -22.50
C SER A 11 -20.62 29.69 -22.28
N HIS A 12 -19.63 30.56 -22.45
CA HIS A 12 -18.22 30.18 -22.42
C HIS A 12 -17.58 30.32 -21.05
N VAL A 13 -18.12 31.20 -20.18
CA VAL A 13 -17.59 31.42 -18.83
C VAL A 13 -17.91 30.26 -17.89
N ALA A 14 -19.10 29.63 -18.06
CA ALA A 14 -19.51 28.50 -17.23
C ALA A 14 -18.66 27.22 -17.49
N ALA A 15 -18.27 26.99 -18.75
CA ALA A 15 -17.46 25.82 -19.12
C ALA A 15 -16.02 25.90 -18.59
N ILE A 16 -15.44 27.09 -18.52
CA ILE A 16 -14.06 27.31 -18.00
C ILE A 16 -14.03 27.16 -16.48
N ALA A 17 -15.07 27.60 -15.78
CA ALA A 17 -15.13 27.49 -14.32
C ALA A 17 -15.25 26.04 -13.81
N VAL A 18 -16.04 25.21 -14.50
CA VAL A 18 -16.20 23.78 -14.16
C VAL A 18 -14.92 23.00 -14.42
N GLY A 19 -14.23 23.27 -15.54
CA GLY A 19 -12.95 22.64 -15.86
C GLY A 19 -11.84 23.01 -14.87
N ALA A 20 -11.80 24.25 -14.41
CA ALA A 20 -10.80 24.68 -13.43
C ALA A 20 -11.02 24.09 -12.04
N ILE A 21 -12.28 23.93 -11.59
CA ILE A 21 -12.59 23.34 -10.29
C ILE A 21 -12.26 21.85 -10.26
N THR A 22 -12.50 21.10 -11.32
CA THR A 22 -12.17 19.67 -11.41
C THR A 22 -10.66 19.44 -11.49
N ALA A 23 -9.92 20.29 -12.18
CA ALA A 23 -8.46 20.21 -12.26
C ALA A 23 -7.79 20.52 -10.91
N VAL A 24 -8.25 21.55 -10.19
CA VAL A 24 -7.73 21.90 -8.86
C VAL A 24 -8.06 20.82 -7.82
N ALA A 25 -9.27 20.25 -7.84
CA ALA A 25 -9.63 19.15 -6.94
C ALA A 25 -8.81 17.88 -7.21
N GLY A 26 -8.51 17.56 -8.47
CA GLY A 26 -7.63 16.44 -8.84
C GLY A 26 -6.19 16.64 -8.38
N LEU A 27 -5.63 17.83 -8.53
CA LEU A 27 -4.27 18.17 -8.09
C LEU A 27 -4.12 18.15 -6.57
N THR A 28 -5.11 18.66 -5.83
CA THR A 28 -5.07 18.67 -4.35
C THR A 28 -5.24 17.26 -3.77
N TYR A 29 -6.03 16.38 -4.39
CA TYR A 29 -6.18 15.00 -3.97
C TYR A 29 -4.88 14.20 -4.20
N SER A 30 -4.25 14.35 -5.36
CA SER A 30 -2.96 13.70 -5.68
C SER A 30 -1.84 14.19 -4.75
N ALA A 31 -1.74 15.49 -4.49
CA ALA A 31 -0.75 16.06 -3.59
C ALA A 31 -0.95 15.58 -2.14
N LYS A 32 -2.21 15.40 -1.70
CA LYS A 32 -2.51 14.93 -0.33
C LYS A 32 -2.16 13.47 -0.13
N SER A 33 -2.33 12.62 -1.13
CA SER A 33 -1.93 11.21 -1.05
C SER A 33 -0.41 11.04 -1.06
N GLN A 34 0.33 11.81 -1.85
CA GLN A 34 1.78 11.83 -1.83
C GLN A 34 2.32 12.33 -0.48
N SER A 35 1.75 13.36 0.10
CA SER A 35 2.17 13.88 1.42
C SER A 35 1.96 12.87 2.56
N LEU A 36 0.92 12.03 2.50
CA LEU A 36 0.70 10.97 3.49
C LEU A 36 1.72 9.85 3.36
N ALA A 37 2.01 9.41 2.16
CA ALA A 37 3.02 8.39 1.90
C ALA A 37 4.41 8.87 2.33
N ASP A 38 4.77 10.12 2.01
CA ASP A 38 6.02 10.75 2.42
C ASP A 38 6.11 10.89 3.95
N TYR A 39 5.02 11.25 4.62
CA TYR A 39 4.93 11.37 6.07
C TYR A 39 5.11 10.02 6.76
N ILE A 40 4.42 8.97 6.31
CA ILE A 40 4.55 7.60 6.84
C ILE A 40 5.98 7.10 6.62
N SER A 41 6.52 7.29 5.42
CA SER A 41 7.89 6.89 5.08
C SER A 41 8.93 7.61 5.95
N ALA A 42 8.74 8.89 6.21
CA ALA A 42 9.62 9.69 7.08
C ALA A 42 9.55 9.25 8.55
N ILE A 43 8.37 8.90 9.07
CA ILE A 43 8.23 8.34 10.41
C ILE A 43 8.96 7.00 10.50
N CYS A 44 8.72 6.09 9.56
CA CYS A 44 9.39 4.80 9.53
C CYS A 44 10.92 4.97 9.43
N ALA A 45 11.42 5.79 8.53
CA ALA A 45 12.85 6.07 8.36
C ALA A 45 13.47 6.68 9.63
N LYS A 46 12.79 7.62 10.29
CA LYS A 46 13.26 8.23 11.53
C LYS A 46 13.32 7.25 12.70
N SER A 47 12.43 6.27 12.74
CA SER A 47 12.39 5.24 13.80
C SER A 47 13.62 4.32 13.77
N PHE A 48 14.26 4.18 12.61
CA PHE A 48 15.45 3.33 12.45
C PHE A 48 16.79 4.06 12.57
N GLY A 49 16.79 5.40 12.75
CA GLY A 49 17.97 6.22 13.06
C GLY A 49 19.14 6.05 12.09
N SER A 50 20.37 6.28 12.57
CA SER A 50 21.61 5.97 11.87
C SER A 50 21.98 4.49 12.08
N ALA A 51 21.33 3.60 11.32
CA ALA A 51 21.61 2.17 11.41
C ALA A 51 23.03 1.83 10.94
N PRO A 52 23.67 0.78 11.52
CA PRO A 52 24.90 0.24 10.98
C PRO A 52 24.77 -0.09 9.48
N ALA A 53 25.80 0.17 8.69
CA ALA A 53 25.76 -0.04 7.24
C ALA A 53 25.38 -1.48 6.85
N ALA A 54 25.71 -2.46 7.68
CA ALA A 54 25.35 -3.87 7.48
C ALA A 54 23.85 -4.15 7.61
N GLU A 55 23.10 -3.35 8.40
CA GLU A 55 21.65 -3.48 8.57
C GLU A 55 20.84 -2.63 7.58
N ALA A 56 21.46 -1.65 6.94
CA ALA A 56 20.76 -0.70 6.11
C ALA A 56 19.84 -1.33 5.04
N PRO A 57 20.23 -2.40 4.30
CA PRO A 57 19.35 -3.05 3.34
C PRO A 57 18.13 -3.71 3.99
N TYR A 58 18.30 -4.39 5.12
CA TYR A 58 17.21 -5.00 5.88
C TYR A 58 16.20 -3.95 6.34
N LEU A 59 16.69 -2.85 6.92
CA LEU A 59 15.83 -1.78 7.40
C LEU A 59 15.09 -1.06 6.27
N ALA A 60 15.74 -0.86 5.12
CA ALA A 60 15.11 -0.26 3.95
C ALA A 60 13.96 -1.11 3.42
N GLU A 61 14.10 -2.43 3.35
CA GLU A 61 13.02 -3.33 2.96
C GLU A 61 11.88 -3.33 3.97
N ASN A 62 12.17 -3.33 5.26
CA ASN A 62 11.14 -3.25 6.31
C ASN A 62 10.40 -1.91 6.27
N VAL A 63 11.08 -0.78 6.07
CA VAL A 63 10.42 0.54 5.88
C VAL A 63 9.48 0.51 4.69
N SER A 64 9.91 -0.08 3.57
CA SER A 64 9.08 -0.23 2.37
C SER A 64 7.84 -1.07 2.64
N ALA A 65 8.00 -2.25 3.24
CA ALA A 65 6.91 -3.15 3.60
C ALA A 65 5.90 -2.49 4.55
N MET A 66 6.38 -1.83 5.60
CA MET A 66 5.54 -1.13 6.57
C MET A 66 4.81 0.06 5.95
N THR A 67 5.49 0.85 5.11
CA THR A 67 4.88 2.00 4.44
C THR A 67 3.74 1.55 3.53
N LYS A 68 3.99 0.54 2.70
CA LYS A 68 2.98 -0.05 1.83
C LYS A 68 1.81 -0.61 2.62
N MET A 69 2.08 -1.40 3.66
CA MET A 69 1.07 -1.96 4.55
C MET A 69 0.17 -0.88 5.14
N MET A 70 0.73 0.19 5.70
CA MET A 70 -0.03 1.28 6.31
C MET A 70 -0.90 2.04 5.30
N ILE A 71 -0.42 2.23 4.08
CA ILE A 71 -1.20 2.87 3.02
C ILE A 71 -2.37 1.98 2.59
N ASP A 72 -2.10 0.70 2.36
CA ASP A 72 -3.08 -0.26 1.84
C ASP A 72 -4.17 -0.62 2.89
N MET A 73 -3.85 -0.52 4.19
CA MET A 73 -4.81 -0.66 5.28
C MET A 73 -5.75 0.55 5.44
N GLY A 74 -5.44 1.67 4.80
CA GLY A 74 -6.23 2.90 4.85
C GLY A 74 -7.50 2.82 3.99
N ILE A 75 -8.41 1.92 4.30
CA ILE A 75 -9.65 1.67 3.55
C ILE A 75 -10.72 2.73 3.81
N ARG A 76 -11.72 2.80 2.92
CA ARG A 76 -12.99 3.47 3.18
C ARG A 76 -13.98 2.45 3.71
N PRO A 77 -14.70 2.72 4.82
CA PRO A 77 -15.72 1.81 5.32
C PRO A 77 -16.75 1.46 4.25
N SER A 78 -17.00 0.15 4.06
CA SER A 78 -17.99 -0.36 3.10
C SER A 78 -19.39 -0.42 3.70
N GLY A 79 -19.50 -0.44 5.03
CA GLY A 79 -20.72 -0.71 5.78
C GLY A 79 -20.90 -2.17 6.14
N ASP A 80 -19.97 -3.04 5.75
CA ASP A 80 -19.93 -4.46 6.08
C ASP A 80 -18.61 -4.79 6.80
N VAL A 81 -18.73 -5.26 8.05
CA VAL A 81 -17.58 -5.49 8.94
C VAL A 81 -16.66 -6.59 8.41
N ASP A 82 -17.22 -7.65 7.81
CA ASP A 82 -16.41 -8.77 7.31
C ASP A 82 -15.63 -8.35 6.07
N THR A 83 -16.25 -7.58 5.19
CA THR A 83 -15.59 -6.97 4.03
C THR A 83 -14.48 -6.02 4.45
N ASP A 84 -14.72 -5.14 5.41
CA ASP A 84 -13.75 -4.17 5.90
C ASP A 84 -12.60 -4.87 6.64
N PHE A 85 -12.90 -5.92 7.42
CA PHE A 85 -11.89 -6.75 8.08
C PHE A 85 -10.92 -7.36 7.05
N VAL A 86 -11.44 -8.02 6.02
CA VAL A 86 -10.61 -8.65 4.98
C VAL A 86 -9.81 -7.60 4.21
N ALA A 87 -10.42 -6.45 3.90
CA ALA A 87 -9.76 -5.36 3.18
C ALA A 87 -8.55 -4.78 3.95
N MET A 88 -8.60 -4.77 5.29
CA MET A 88 -7.48 -4.34 6.15
C MET A 88 -6.49 -5.47 6.44
N MET A 89 -6.98 -6.69 6.72
CA MET A 89 -6.11 -7.78 7.15
C MET A 89 -5.28 -8.38 6.02
N VAL A 90 -5.78 -8.40 4.78
CA VAL A 90 -4.99 -8.87 3.63
C VAL A 90 -3.70 -8.04 3.44
N PRO A 91 -3.72 -6.71 3.36
CA PRO A 91 -2.49 -5.94 3.27
C PRO A 91 -1.62 -6.01 4.53
N HIS A 92 -2.20 -6.16 5.73
CA HIS A 92 -1.44 -6.41 6.95
C HIS A 92 -0.61 -7.70 6.87
N HIS A 93 -1.25 -8.80 6.46
CA HIS A 93 -0.60 -10.09 6.26
C HIS A 93 0.46 -10.04 5.17
N GLN A 94 0.19 -9.33 4.08
CA GLN A 94 1.18 -9.14 3.01
C GLN A 94 2.42 -8.40 3.51
N GLY A 95 2.26 -7.36 4.33
CA GLY A 95 3.38 -6.66 4.97
C GLY A 95 4.21 -7.58 5.89
N ALA A 96 3.55 -8.44 6.68
CA ALA A 96 4.22 -9.41 7.54
C ALA A 96 5.04 -10.44 6.71
N ILE A 97 4.51 -10.89 5.55
CA ILE A 97 5.24 -11.75 4.61
C ILE A 97 6.50 -11.04 4.09
N GLU A 98 6.39 -9.79 3.65
CA GLU A 98 7.50 -9.00 3.12
C GLU A 98 8.61 -8.80 4.17
N MET A 99 8.25 -8.53 5.43
CA MET A 99 9.18 -8.43 6.56
C MET A 99 9.84 -9.77 6.89
N ALA A 100 9.10 -10.88 6.87
CA ALA A 100 9.64 -12.21 7.08
C ALA A 100 10.61 -12.62 5.95
N GLN A 101 10.33 -12.23 4.71
CA GLN A 101 11.26 -12.42 3.59
C GLN A 101 12.56 -11.63 3.78
N ALA A 102 12.50 -10.43 4.36
CA ALA A 102 13.69 -9.66 4.71
C ALA A 102 14.53 -10.40 5.79
N GLU A 103 13.88 -10.99 6.81
CA GLU A 103 14.58 -11.83 7.79
C GLU A 103 15.26 -13.02 7.11
N LEU A 104 14.63 -13.69 6.15
CA LEU A 104 15.26 -14.79 5.39
C LEU A 104 16.45 -14.34 4.55
N ARG A 105 16.47 -13.09 4.08
CA ARG A 105 17.59 -12.56 3.29
C ARG A 105 18.78 -12.11 4.14
N TYR A 106 18.52 -11.48 5.28
CA TYR A 106 19.52 -10.76 6.06
C TYR A 106 19.78 -11.36 7.45
N GLY A 107 18.78 -12.02 8.06
CA GLY A 107 18.90 -12.65 9.37
C GLY A 107 19.84 -13.83 9.40
N HIS A 108 20.54 -14.06 10.53
CA HIS A 108 21.54 -15.11 10.71
C HIS A 108 21.11 -16.17 11.73
N ASN A 109 20.12 -15.86 12.56
CA ASN A 109 19.63 -16.78 13.57
C ASN A 109 18.71 -17.83 12.96
N GLU A 110 19.11 -19.09 12.98
CA GLU A 110 18.35 -20.19 12.36
C GLU A 110 16.96 -20.39 12.95
N THR A 111 16.75 -20.05 14.22
CA THR A 111 15.43 -20.12 14.85
C THR A 111 14.51 -19.03 14.29
N LEU A 112 15.01 -17.79 14.19
CA LEU A 112 14.23 -16.67 13.63
C LEU A 112 13.94 -16.89 12.13
N ARG A 113 14.89 -17.44 11.39
CA ARG A 113 14.70 -17.80 9.97
C ARG A 113 13.61 -18.85 9.78
N ARG A 114 13.57 -19.88 10.66
CA ARG A 114 12.45 -20.86 10.65
C ARG A 114 11.10 -20.22 10.96
N MET A 115 11.06 -19.37 11.99
CA MET A 115 9.85 -18.60 12.30
C MET A 115 9.41 -17.71 11.13
N ALA A 116 10.34 -17.07 10.44
CA ALA A 116 10.03 -16.29 9.25
C ALA A 116 9.42 -17.14 8.12
N GLN A 117 9.91 -18.36 7.91
CA GLN A 117 9.29 -19.31 6.96
C GLN A 117 7.87 -19.70 7.37
N GLU A 118 7.66 -19.98 8.67
CA GLU A 118 6.33 -20.29 9.21
C GLU A 118 5.36 -19.11 9.04
N ILE A 119 5.82 -17.88 9.32
CA ILE A 119 5.03 -16.67 9.09
C ILE A 119 4.59 -16.58 7.64
N ILE A 120 5.50 -16.73 6.68
CA ILE A 120 5.17 -16.64 5.25
C ILE A 120 4.11 -17.66 4.88
N VAL A 121 4.28 -18.93 5.27
CA VAL A 121 3.33 -20.01 4.91
C VAL A 121 1.96 -19.75 5.55
N THR A 122 1.93 -19.45 6.85
CA THR A 122 0.69 -19.23 7.60
C THR A 122 -0.07 -18.02 7.06
N GLN A 123 0.61 -16.89 6.85
CA GLN A 123 -0.02 -15.67 6.37
C GLN A 123 -0.58 -15.82 4.94
N LEU A 124 0.09 -16.58 4.06
CA LEU A 124 -0.45 -16.90 2.73
C LEU A 124 -1.73 -17.76 2.81
N GLN A 125 -1.76 -18.72 3.73
CA GLN A 125 -2.96 -19.55 3.95
C GLN A 125 -4.11 -18.70 4.50
N GLU A 126 -3.84 -17.80 5.43
CA GLU A 126 -4.84 -16.91 6.02
C GLU A 126 -5.39 -15.90 4.99
N ILE A 127 -4.53 -15.31 4.14
CA ILE A 127 -4.98 -14.48 3.01
C ILE A 127 -5.92 -15.27 2.08
N THR A 128 -5.55 -16.51 1.78
CA THR A 128 -6.37 -17.40 0.95
C THR A 128 -7.72 -17.65 1.60
N ALA A 129 -7.74 -18.02 2.89
CA ALA A 129 -8.96 -18.28 3.64
C ALA A 129 -9.88 -17.04 3.72
N MET A 130 -9.32 -15.86 4.03
CA MET A 130 -10.06 -14.59 4.06
C MET A 130 -10.71 -14.28 2.70
N ARG A 131 -9.99 -14.43 1.60
CA ARG A 131 -10.53 -14.19 0.26
C ARG A 131 -11.63 -15.17 -0.11
N LEU A 132 -11.44 -16.47 0.20
CA LEU A 132 -12.45 -17.51 -0.04
C LEU A 132 -13.72 -17.26 0.77
N SER A 133 -13.62 -16.77 2.01
CA SER A 133 -14.79 -16.47 2.84
C SER A 133 -15.70 -15.37 2.28
N LEU A 134 -15.19 -14.55 1.37
CA LEU A 134 -15.93 -13.49 0.69
C LEU A 134 -16.08 -13.71 -0.82
N ASP A 135 -15.89 -14.94 -1.30
CA ASP A 135 -15.94 -15.30 -2.73
C ASP A 135 -15.03 -14.42 -3.62
N GLN A 136 -13.92 -13.92 -3.06
CA GLN A 136 -12.97 -13.06 -3.79
C GLN A 136 -11.96 -13.91 -4.59
N PRO A 137 -11.42 -13.37 -5.70
CA PRO A 137 -10.37 -14.02 -6.47
C PRO A 137 -9.13 -14.31 -5.62
N LEU A 138 -8.59 -15.52 -5.78
CA LEU A 138 -7.33 -15.89 -5.13
C LEU A 138 -6.14 -15.18 -5.80
N PRO A 139 -5.09 -14.83 -5.02
CA PRO A 139 -3.85 -14.33 -5.59
C PRO A 139 -3.22 -15.39 -6.50
N PRO A 140 -2.40 -14.99 -7.49
CA PRO A 140 -1.62 -15.93 -8.27
C PRO A 140 -0.79 -16.83 -7.35
N SER A 141 -0.66 -18.13 -7.70
CA SER A 141 0.24 -19.01 -6.98
C SER A 141 1.67 -18.50 -7.10
N ILE A 142 2.36 -18.39 -5.96
CA ILE A 142 3.78 -18.00 -5.88
C ILE A 142 4.60 -19.25 -5.52
N SER A 143 5.86 -19.24 -5.93
CA SER A 143 6.80 -20.30 -5.55
C SER A 143 6.94 -20.41 -4.05
N SER A 144 7.13 -21.63 -3.54
CA SER A 144 7.33 -21.86 -2.11
C SER A 144 8.54 -21.09 -1.57
N PRO A 145 8.46 -20.52 -0.35
CA PRO A 145 9.54 -19.76 0.26
C PRO A 145 10.81 -20.58 0.59
N ASP A 146 10.69 -21.91 0.60
CA ASP A 146 11.81 -22.84 0.79
C ASP A 146 12.76 -22.91 -0.42
N GLN A 147 12.41 -22.26 -1.53
CA GLN A 147 13.26 -22.16 -2.72
C GLN A 147 14.19 -20.94 -2.73
N ILE A 148 14.30 -20.21 -1.62
CA ILE A 148 15.31 -19.16 -1.50
C ILE A 148 16.69 -19.82 -1.48
N PRO A 149 17.57 -19.55 -2.48
CA PRO A 149 18.85 -20.21 -2.56
C PRO A 149 19.68 -19.93 -1.31
N PRO A 150 20.46 -20.92 -0.81
CA PRO A 150 21.37 -20.71 0.31
C PRO A 150 22.36 -19.60 -0.05
N ARG A 151 22.71 -18.77 0.93
CA ARG A 151 23.73 -17.73 0.75
C ARG A 151 25.05 -18.38 0.34
N GLN A 152 25.67 -17.83 -0.69
CA GLN A 152 27.06 -18.10 -1.05
C GLN A 152 28.01 -17.36 -0.10
#